data_1c831d82e6cfa2c72675ec022f1c7583
#
_entry.id   1c831d82e6cfa2c72675ec022f1c7583
#
_cell.length_a   1.000
_cell.length_b   1.000
_cell.length_c   1.000
_cell.angle_alpha   90.00
_cell.angle_beta   90.00
_cell.angle_gamma   90.00
#
_symmetry.space_group_name_H-M   'P 1'
#
loop_
_entity.id
_entity.type
_entity.pdbx_description
1 polymer ?
#
loop_
_entity_poly.entity_id
_entity_poly.type
_entity_poly.pdbx_seq_one_letter_code
_entity_poly.pdbx_strand_id
1 'polypeptide(L)'
;MKYPKTLNVKVENIFGDQDVQITLYSGLTIFVGTNASGKTQTLKKIRDIMKNEVGSNKVRYLSSNRIGNMEQYRSKINQYTYTTDDYTFGDQATKRARLQIETACGDFFAMDERKDVFIKVSERLSVLFNRNIFIRWDAGQMKVFFGKTDSEQEYSVAAEASGLVNVISILAALFDESVEVLLIDEPEVSLHPQLQSYLLREMKNVVKKYNKTIIISTHSAEMIELNEASDLCNYIFFRKNTLPKQISPDASELNSVKLKEFLLRMRLIYNEGFFAKKVLLIEGSSDMILCRHLCNRLDLNLDVAGSQIIPVEGKGQCPIITKLFRLIAEV
;
A
#
# COMPACT_ATOMS: atom_id res chain seq x y z
N MET A 1 4.82 6.35 -19.64
CA MET A 1 5.21 7.66 -19.07
C MET A 1 6.72 7.85 -19.18
N LYS A 2 7.23 9.08 -19.35
CA LYS A 2 8.69 9.35 -19.30
C LYS A 2 9.09 9.71 -17.86
N TYR A 3 10.21 9.17 -17.38
CA TYR A 3 10.78 9.41 -16.06
C TYR A 3 12.16 10.10 -16.16
N PRO A 4 12.58 10.90 -15.15
CA PRO A 4 11.78 11.31 -14.00
C PRO A 4 10.65 12.26 -14.36
N LYS A 5 9.56 12.27 -13.56
CA LYS A 5 8.44 13.17 -13.73
C LYS A 5 8.13 13.89 -12.43
N THR A 6 8.28 15.21 -12.42
CA THR A 6 7.94 16.03 -11.25
C THR A 6 6.51 16.55 -11.34
N LEU A 7 5.77 16.37 -10.26
CA LEU A 7 4.41 16.83 -10.06
C LEU A 7 4.39 17.92 -8.99
N ASN A 8 3.66 19.00 -9.26
CA ASN A 8 3.35 20.03 -8.27
C ASN A 8 1.94 19.75 -7.75
N VAL A 9 1.84 19.38 -6.48
CA VAL A 9 0.60 18.91 -5.87
C VAL A 9 0.19 19.90 -4.77
N LYS A 10 -0.93 20.59 -4.97
CA LYS A 10 -1.52 21.47 -3.96
C LYS A 10 -2.57 20.69 -3.16
N VAL A 11 -2.32 20.55 -1.85
CA VAL A 11 -3.26 19.89 -0.92
C VAL A 11 -3.74 20.94 0.08
N GLU A 12 -4.92 21.45 -0.17
CA GLU A 12 -5.55 22.47 0.66
C GLU A 12 -5.72 21.99 2.10
N ASN A 13 -5.54 22.88 3.06
CA ASN A 13 -5.74 22.65 4.50
C ASN A 13 -4.81 21.61 5.17
N ILE A 14 -3.81 21.06 4.46
CA ILE A 14 -2.87 20.10 5.05
C ILE A 14 -1.47 20.69 5.13
N PHE A 15 -0.95 21.24 4.03
CA PHE A 15 0.41 21.79 3.94
C PHE A 15 0.41 23.31 3.86
N GLY A 16 -0.65 23.97 4.32
CA GLY A 16 -0.85 25.39 4.13
C GLY A 16 -1.07 25.71 2.64
N ASP A 17 -0.61 26.88 2.21
CA ASP A 17 -0.67 27.28 0.79
C ASP A 17 0.53 26.82 -0.05
N GLN A 18 1.36 25.94 0.51
CA GLN A 18 2.57 25.47 -0.17
C GLN A 18 2.29 24.30 -1.10
N ASP A 19 2.88 24.35 -2.29
CA ASP A 19 2.86 23.24 -3.23
C ASP A 19 3.89 22.19 -2.81
N VAL A 20 3.44 20.92 -2.86
CA VAL A 20 4.30 19.75 -2.65
C VAL A 20 4.89 19.32 -3.98
N GLN A 21 6.21 19.35 -4.11
CA GLN A 21 6.89 18.76 -5.26
C GLN A 21 7.14 17.27 -5.02
N ILE A 22 6.64 16.43 -5.93
CA ILE A 22 6.84 14.99 -5.92
C ILE A 22 7.44 14.58 -7.24
N THR A 23 8.60 13.95 -7.20
CA THR A 23 9.24 13.40 -8.40
C THR A 23 9.01 11.89 -8.47
N LEU A 24 8.31 11.46 -9.49
CA LEU A 24 8.14 10.04 -9.82
C LEU A 24 9.37 9.59 -10.61
N TYR A 25 10.05 8.58 -10.08
CA TYR A 25 11.10 7.86 -10.80
C TYR A 25 10.52 6.58 -11.41
N SER A 26 11.28 5.92 -12.27
CA SER A 26 10.90 4.60 -12.77
C SER A 26 10.77 3.63 -11.60
N GLY A 27 9.64 2.97 -11.50
CA GLY A 27 9.40 1.98 -10.46
C GLY A 27 8.10 2.20 -9.69
N LEU A 28 8.07 1.60 -8.50
CA LEU A 28 6.98 1.73 -7.54
C LEU A 28 7.27 2.90 -6.61
N THR A 29 6.38 3.90 -6.56
CA THR A 29 6.48 5.02 -5.61
C THR A 29 5.67 4.71 -4.35
N ILE A 30 6.26 4.94 -3.18
CA ILE A 30 5.67 4.59 -1.89
C ILE A 30 5.60 5.82 -0.97
N PHE A 31 4.40 6.19 -0.56
CA PHE A 31 4.15 7.21 0.44
C PHE A 31 4.15 6.58 1.83
N VAL A 32 5.14 6.94 2.63
CA VAL A 32 5.36 6.40 3.97
C VAL A 32 5.01 7.44 5.02
N GLY A 33 4.27 7.06 6.03
CA GLY A 33 3.97 7.96 7.15
C GLY A 33 2.78 7.51 7.99
N THR A 34 2.64 8.12 9.15
CA THR A 34 1.55 7.83 10.10
C THR A 34 0.19 8.29 9.58
N ASN A 35 -0.88 7.84 10.23
CA ASN A 35 -2.24 8.29 9.91
C ASN A 35 -2.39 9.80 10.07
N ALA A 36 -3.24 10.40 9.25
CA ALA A 36 -3.50 11.84 9.20
C ALA A 36 -2.26 12.70 8.86
N SER A 37 -1.28 12.17 8.13
CA SER A 37 -0.11 12.93 7.63
C SER A 37 -0.29 13.52 6.22
N GLY A 38 -1.46 13.31 5.58
CA GLY A 38 -1.78 13.87 4.26
C GLY A 38 -1.58 12.92 3.07
N LYS A 39 -1.13 11.68 3.27
CA LYS A 39 -0.87 10.70 2.19
C LYS A 39 -2.06 10.51 1.25
N THR A 40 -3.23 10.14 1.82
CA THR A 40 -4.46 9.88 1.05
C THR A 40 -4.89 11.11 0.23
N GLN A 41 -4.83 12.30 0.80
CA GLN A 41 -5.23 13.53 0.09
C GLN A 41 -4.26 13.85 -1.06
N THR A 42 -2.96 13.68 -0.80
CA THR A 42 -1.93 13.84 -1.85
C THR A 42 -2.14 12.80 -2.97
N LEU A 43 -2.40 11.55 -2.61
CA LEU A 43 -2.66 10.47 -3.58
C LEU A 43 -3.88 10.78 -4.46
N LYS A 44 -4.98 11.30 -3.87
CA LYS A 44 -6.18 11.72 -4.62
C LYS A 44 -5.90 12.89 -5.56
N LYS A 45 -5.12 13.88 -5.14
CA LYS A 45 -4.73 14.99 -6.03
C LYS A 45 -3.85 14.51 -7.19
N ILE A 46 -2.92 13.59 -6.93
CA ILE A 46 -2.13 12.96 -8.01
C ILE A 46 -3.03 12.18 -8.97
N ARG A 47 -4.01 11.43 -8.46
CA ARG A 47 -5.02 10.77 -9.30
C ARG A 47 -5.65 11.75 -10.30
N ASP A 48 -6.09 12.90 -9.79
CA ASP A 48 -6.79 13.90 -10.61
C ASP A 48 -5.85 14.53 -11.65
N ILE A 49 -4.59 14.82 -11.29
CA ILE A 49 -3.56 15.26 -12.24
C ILE A 49 -3.34 14.19 -13.32
N MET A 50 -3.17 12.92 -12.92
CA MET A 50 -2.93 11.82 -13.87
C MET A 50 -4.12 11.59 -14.80
N LYS A 51 -5.37 11.69 -14.30
CA LYS A 51 -6.56 11.59 -15.13
C LYS A 51 -6.60 12.65 -16.25
N ASN A 52 -6.14 13.87 -15.93
CA ASN A 52 -6.07 14.95 -16.94
C ASN A 52 -4.96 14.73 -17.98
N GLU A 53 -3.86 14.07 -17.60
CA GLU A 53 -2.70 13.88 -18.47
C GLU A 53 -2.79 12.66 -19.38
N VAL A 54 -3.17 11.49 -18.81
CA VAL A 54 -3.17 10.22 -19.56
C VAL A 54 -4.58 9.75 -19.94
N GLY A 55 -5.60 10.42 -19.41
CA GLY A 55 -7.01 10.07 -19.61
C GLY A 55 -7.60 9.27 -18.46
N SER A 56 -8.86 9.57 -18.12
CA SER A 56 -9.56 8.95 -16.99
C SER A 56 -9.74 7.43 -17.11
N ASN A 57 -9.74 6.91 -18.33
CA ASN A 57 -9.87 5.48 -18.64
C ASN A 57 -8.57 4.68 -18.47
N LYS A 58 -7.47 5.32 -18.10
CA LYS A 58 -6.16 4.70 -17.88
C LYS A 58 -5.66 4.81 -16.44
N VAL A 59 -6.43 5.48 -15.59
CA VAL A 59 -6.08 5.70 -14.18
C VAL A 59 -7.03 4.94 -13.28
N ARG A 60 -6.49 4.07 -12.46
CA ARG A 60 -7.24 3.33 -11.43
C ARG A 60 -6.81 3.79 -10.05
N TYR A 61 -7.78 4.09 -9.18
CA TYR A 61 -7.56 4.40 -7.78
C TYR A 61 -8.33 3.41 -6.91
N LEU A 62 -7.64 2.79 -5.96
CA LEU A 62 -8.19 1.91 -4.94
C LEU A 62 -8.13 2.60 -3.58
N SER A 63 -9.28 2.87 -2.98
CA SER A 63 -9.34 3.47 -1.64
C SER A 63 -8.97 2.45 -0.55
N SER A 64 -8.61 2.92 0.64
CA SER A 64 -8.41 2.07 1.81
C SER A 64 -9.70 1.33 2.21
N ASN A 65 -10.87 1.94 1.98
CA ASN A 65 -12.19 1.34 2.23
C ASN A 65 -12.76 0.62 1.00
N ARG A 66 -11.92 -0.08 0.22
CA ARG A 66 -12.34 -0.70 -1.06
C ARG A 66 -13.37 -1.81 -0.95
N ILE A 67 -13.50 -2.44 0.21
CA ILE A 67 -14.53 -3.46 0.50
C ILE A 67 -15.66 -2.96 1.41
N GLY A 68 -15.71 -1.66 1.69
CA GLY A 68 -16.67 -1.09 2.64
C GLY A 68 -18.12 -1.39 2.33
N ASN A 69 -18.50 -1.43 1.06
CA ASN A 69 -19.86 -1.79 0.65
C ASN A 69 -20.23 -3.23 1.06
N MET A 70 -19.29 -4.16 0.94
CA MET A 70 -19.48 -5.56 1.34
C MET A 70 -19.55 -5.68 2.86
N GLU A 71 -18.70 -4.97 3.60
CA GLU A 71 -18.75 -4.95 5.07
C GLU A 71 -20.05 -4.33 5.58
N GLN A 72 -20.50 -3.26 4.96
CA GLN A 72 -21.80 -2.67 5.27
C GLN A 72 -22.95 -3.64 4.98
N TYR A 73 -22.87 -4.41 3.89
CA TYR A 73 -23.85 -5.44 3.59
C TYR A 73 -23.85 -6.55 4.65
N ARG A 74 -22.68 -7.05 5.02
CA ARG A 74 -22.51 -8.07 6.07
C ARG A 74 -23.14 -7.65 7.41
N SER A 75 -22.99 -6.40 7.80
CA SER A 75 -23.57 -5.88 9.03
C SER A 75 -25.11 -5.91 9.02
N LYS A 76 -25.75 -5.92 7.85
CA LYS A 76 -27.20 -5.95 7.68
C LYS A 76 -27.79 -7.39 7.67
N ILE A 77 -26.99 -8.42 7.37
CA ILE A 77 -27.46 -9.81 7.31
C ILE A 77 -28.12 -10.22 8.63
N ASN A 78 -27.54 -9.82 9.76
CA ASN A 78 -28.09 -10.13 11.09
C ASN A 78 -29.32 -9.29 11.50
N GLN A 79 -29.63 -8.24 10.76
CA GLN A 79 -30.72 -7.30 11.06
C GLN A 79 -31.95 -7.51 10.16
N TYR A 80 -31.77 -8.13 9.00
CA TYR A 80 -32.79 -8.34 7.98
C TYR A 80 -32.77 -9.80 7.47
N THR A 81 -33.75 -10.16 6.67
CA THR A 81 -33.85 -11.50 6.03
C THR A 81 -32.90 -11.72 4.85
N TYR A 82 -31.82 -10.95 4.76
CA TYR A 82 -30.78 -11.13 3.72
C TYR A 82 -29.87 -12.31 4.03
N THR A 83 -29.39 -12.95 2.97
CA THR A 83 -28.36 -13.98 3.04
C THR A 83 -27.07 -13.50 2.38
N THR A 84 -25.96 -14.21 2.59
CA THR A 84 -24.70 -13.90 1.88
C THR A 84 -24.84 -13.98 0.37
N ASP A 85 -25.75 -14.84 -0.14
CA ASP A 85 -25.95 -15.10 -1.57
C ASP A 85 -26.74 -13.98 -2.29
N ASP A 86 -27.35 -13.07 -1.53
CA ASP A 86 -28.04 -11.90 -2.09
C ASP A 86 -27.09 -10.74 -2.42
N TYR A 87 -25.81 -10.82 -2.00
CA TYR A 87 -24.85 -9.79 -2.31
C TYR A 87 -24.51 -9.73 -3.80
N THR A 88 -24.54 -8.52 -4.36
CA THR A 88 -24.19 -8.25 -5.76
C THR A 88 -23.19 -7.13 -5.87
N PHE A 89 -22.36 -7.16 -6.91
CA PHE A 89 -21.42 -6.08 -7.22
C PHE A 89 -22.04 -4.96 -8.06
N GLY A 90 -23.24 -5.16 -8.62
CA GLY A 90 -23.96 -4.20 -9.44
C GLY A 90 -24.29 -4.71 -10.84
N ASP A 91 -24.82 -3.82 -11.67
CA ASP A 91 -25.34 -4.09 -12.99
C ASP A 91 -24.37 -3.69 -14.13
N GLN A 92 -24.82 -3.82 -15.37
CA GLN A 92 -24.06 -3.45 -16.57
C GLN A 92 -23.77 -1.93 -16.66
N ALA A 93 -24.63 -1.08 -16.10
CA ALA A 93 -24.37 0.35 -16.07
C ALA A 93 -23.22 0.67 -15.10
N THR A 94 -23.20 0.05 -13.94
CA THR A 94 -22.10 0.11 -12.96
C THR A 94 -20.80 -0.40 -13.58
N LYS A 95 -20.84 -1.51 -14.34
CA LYS A 95 -19.67 -2.07 -15.03
C LYS A 95 -19.02 -1.08 -15.99
N ARG A 96 -19.81 -0.31 -16.75
CA ARG A 96 -19.28 0.72 -17.70
C ARG A 96 -18.45 1.80 -16.99
N ALA A 97 -18.74 2.08 -15.71
CA ALA A 97 -18.04 3.06 -14.90
C ALA A 97 -16.91 2.46 -14.04
N ARG A 98 -16.50 1.20 -14.25
CA ARG A 98 -15.62 0.42 -13.36
C ARG A 98 -14.34 1.12 -12.92
N LEU A 99 -13.69 1.86 -13.81
CA LEU A 99 -12.44 2.57 -13.50
C LEU A 99 -12.63 3.80 -12.61
N GLN A 100 -13.87 4.30 -12.50
CA GLN A 100 -14.22 5.43 -11.65
C GLN A 100 -14.68 4.99 -10.25
N ILE A 101 -14.98 3.69 -10.08
CA ILE A 101 -15.43 3.11 -8.82
C ILE A 101 -14.20 2.85 -7.94
N GLU A 102 -14.09 3.53 -6.80
CA GLU A 102 -12.93 3.42 -5.89
C GLU A 102 -12.93 2.13 -5.04
N THR A 103 -13.98 1.31 -5.15
CA THR A 103 -14.13 0.04 -4.42
C THR A 103 -13.76 -1.17 -5.28
N ALA A 104 -13.63 -2.33 -4.63
CA ALA A 104 -13.31 -3.61 -5.27
C ALA A 104 -14.27 -4.01 -6.41
N CYS A 105 -15.49 -3.47 -6.40
CA CYS A 105 -16.49 -3.71 -7.44
C CYS A 105 -15.93 -3.47 -8.85
N GLY A 106 -15.19 -2.38 -9.05
CA GLY A 106 -14.58 -2.06 -10.34
C GLY A 106 -13.58 -3.12 -10.82
N ASP A 107 -12.89 -3.78 -9.90
CA ASP A 107 -11.86 -4.77 -10.19
C ASP A 107 -12.48 -6.14 -10.52
N PHE A 108 -13.57 -6.50 -9.85
CA PHE A 108 -14.35 -7.68 -10.22
C PHE A 108 -15.01 -7.52 -11.59
N PHE A 109 -15.48 -6.33 -11.95
CA PHE A 109 -15.93 -6.05 -13.32
C PHE A 109 -14.79 -6.14 -14.33
N ALA A 110 -13.57 -5.73 -13.97
CA ALA A 110 -12.41 -5.91 -14.85
C ALA A 110 -12.14 -7.39 -15.15
N MET A 111 -12.24 -8.26 -14.15
CA MET A 111 -12.09 -9.71 -14.34
C MET A 111 -13.20 -10.33 -15.20
N ASP A 112 -14.43 -9.84 -15.08
CA ASP A 112 -15.53 -10.29 -15.96
C ASP A 112 -15.34 -9.88 -17.42
N GLU A 113 -14.84 -8.66 -17.65
CA GLU A 113 -14.58 -8.11 -18.97
C GLU A 113 -13.32 -8.69 -19.63
N ARG A 114 -12.25 -8.90 -18.82
CA ARG A 114 -10.91 -9.27 -19.25
C ARG A 114 -10.57 -10.70 -18.78
N LYS A 115 -10.72 -11.67 -19.68
CA LYS A 115 -10.42 -13.08 -19.36
C LYS A 115 -8.96 -13.32 -19.02
N ASP A 116 -8.03 -12.55 -19.59
CA ASP A 116 -6.61 -12.59 -19.26
C ASP A 116 -6.33 -12.16 -17.80
N VAL A 117 -7.03 -11.14 -17.31
CA VAL A 117 -6.97 -10.71 -15.91
C VAL A 117 -7.55 -11.79 -15.00
N PHE A 118 -8.73 -12.33 -15.36
CA PHE A 118 -9.40 -13.38 -14.61
C PHE A 118 -8.49 -14.61 -14.43
N ILE A 119 -7.86 -15.08 -15.51
CA ILE A 119 -6.96 -16.25 -15.47
C ILE A 119 -5.77 -15.97 -14.54
N LYS A 120 -5.07 -14.82 -14.71
CA LYS A 120 -3.93 -14.46 -13.88
C LYS A 120 -4.29 -14.38 -12.38
N VAL A 121 -5.45 -13.81 -12.05
CA VAL A 121 -5.95 -13.72 -10.66
C VAL A 121 -6.31 -15.10 -10.12
N SER A 122 -7.03 -15.92 -10.91
CA SER A 122 -7.44 -17.28 -10.51
C SER A 122 -6.23 -18.17 -10.21
N GLU A 123 -5.17 -18.11 -11.03
CA GLU A 123 -3.92 -18.82 -10.77
C GLU A 123 -3.29 -18.41 -9.42
N ARG A 124 -3.25 -17.11 -9.11
CA ARG A 124 -2.73 -16.63 -7.83
C ARG A 124 -3.59 -17.07 -6.64
N LEU A 125 -4.92 -17.04 -6.79
CA LEU A 125 -5.85 -17.49 -5.76
C LEU A 125 -5.72 -18.99 -5.46
N SER A 126 -5.61 -19.80 -6.49
CA SER A 126 -5.41 -21.24 -6.33
C SER A 126 -4.13 -21.54 -5.54
N VAL A 127 -3.02 -20.90 -5.91
CA VAL A 127 -1.72 -21.13 -5.27
C VAL A 127 -1.66 -20.56 -3.83
N LEU A 128 -2.18 -19.37 -3.60
CA LEU A 128 -2.03 -18.67 -2.31
C LEU A 128 -3.05 -19.12 -1.27
N PHE A 129 -4.26 -19.44 -1.70
CA PHE A 129 -5.39 -19.59 -0.80
C PHE A 129 -6.15 -20.92 -0.99
N ASN A 130 -5.76 -21.76 -1.96
CA ASN A 130 -6.50 -22.95 -2.34
C ASN A 130 -7.98 -22.64 -2.63
N ARG A 131 -8.21 -21.60 -3.44
CA ARG A 131 -9.55 -21.09 -3.80
C ARG A 131 -9.69 -20.94 -5.30
N ASN A 132 -10.88 -21.31 -5.78
CA ASN A 132 -11.38 -20.99 -7.11
C ASN A 132 -12.36 -19.82 -7.02
N ILE A 133 -12.45 -19.01 -8.08
CA ILE A 133 -13.37 -17.88 -8.18
C ILE A 133 -14.32 -18.08 -9.36
N PHE A 134 -15.58 -17.74 -9.16
CA PHE A 134 -16.64 -17.83 -10.17
C PHE A 134 -17.39 -16.52 -10.25
N ILE A 135 -17.51 -15.97 -11.45
CA ILE A 135 -18.27 -14.74 -11.73
C ILE A 135 -19.48 -15.13 -12.56
N ARG A 136 -20.67 -14.75 -12.12
CA ARG A 136 -21.95 -15.05 -12.78
C ARG A 136 -22.83 -13.81 -12.83
N TRP A 137 -23.69 -13.76 -13.84
CA TRP A 137 -24.73 -12.77 -13.95
C TRP A 137 -26.08 -13.41 -13.64
N ASP A 138 -26.79 -12.87 -12.65
CA ASP A 138 -28.11 -13.32 -12.22
C ASP A 138 -29.04 -12.12 -12.16
N ALA A 139 -30.20 -12.19 -12.86
CA ALA A 139 -31.17 -11.11 -12.96
C ALA A 139 -30.54 -9.73 -13.30
N GLY A 140 -29.53 -9.71 -14.15
CA GLY A 140 -28.82 -8.48 -14.56
C GLY A 140 -27.82 -7.93 -13.54
N GLN A 141 -27.57 -8.64 -12.43
CA GLN A 141 -26.62 -8.28 -11.40
C GLN A 141 -25.44 -9.25 -11.38
N MET A 142 -24.23 -8.73 -11.16
CA MET A 142 -23.03 -9.55 -11.06
C MET A 142 -22.90 -10.12 -9.65
N LYS A 143 -22.78 -11.43 -9.58
CA LYS A 143 -22.49 -12.21 -8.36
C LYS A 143 -21.13 -12.90 -8.46
N VAL A 144 -20.44 -13.00 -7.34
CA VAL A 144 -19.14 -13.67 -7.26
C VAL A 144 -19.20 -14.73 -6.17
N PHE A 145 -18.71 -15.92 -6.50
CA PHE A 145 -18.64 -17.05 -5.62
C PHE A 145 -17.21 -17.57 -5.52
N PHE A 146 -16.92 -18.22 -4.41
CA PHE A 146 -15.69 -18.95 -4.17
C PHE A 146 -15.97 -20.40 -3.92
N GLY A 147 -15.01 -21.26 -4.27
CA GLY A 147 -15.00 -22.68 -3.92
C GLY A 147 -13.60 -23.09 -3.48
N LYS A 148 -13.49 -24.11 -2.63
CA LYS A 148 -12.20 -24.75 -2.38
C LYS A 148 -11.81 -25.57 -3.61
N THR A 149 -10.52 -25.64 -3.93
CA THR A 149 -10.03 -26.39 -5.10
C THR A 149 -10.44 -27.88 -5.04
N ASP A 150 -10.56 -28.42 -3.83
CA ASP A 150 -10.89 -29.84 -3.57
C ASP A 150 -12.36 -30.08 -3.21
N SER A 151 -13.26 -29.11 -3.43
CA SER A 151 -14.68 -29.21 -3.07
C SER A 151 -15.56 -28.63 -4.16
N GLU A 152 -16.69 -29.28 -4.41
CA GLU A 152 -17.74 -28.78 -5.32
C GLU A 152 -18.62 -27.69 -4.67
N GLN A 153 -18.47 -27.45 -3.35
CA GLN A 153 -19.28 -26.44 -2.66
C GLN A 153 -18.76 -25.03 -2.98
N GLU A 154 -19.66 -24.24 -3.51
CA GLU A 154 -19.46 -22.80 -3.72
C GLU A 154 -20.16 -22.01 -2.62
N TYR A 155 -19.63 -20.83 -2.32
CA TYR A 155 -20.23 -19.87 -1.38
C TYR A 155 -20.01 -18.45 -1.88
N SER A 156 -20.90 -17.55 -1.49
CA SER A 156 -20.83 -16.14 -1.90
C SER A 156 -19.57 -15.45 -1.37
N VAL A 157 -19.05 -14.51 -2.17
CA VAL A 157 -17.96 -13.61 -1.76
C VAL A 157 -18.25 -12.88 -0.45
N ALA A 158 -19.51 -12.62 -0.13
CA ALA A 158 -19.89 -11.99 1.13
C ALA A 158 -19.64 -12.87 2.37
N ALA A 159 -19.43 -14.18 2.19
CA ALA A 159 -19.01 -15.09 3.25
C ALA A 159 -17.49 -15.25 3.37
N GLU A 160 -16.69 -14.69 2.43
CA GLU A 160 -15.25 -14.85 2.40
C GLU A 160 -14.54 -13.78 3.27
N ALA A 161 -13.29 -14.05 3.68
CA ALA A 161 -12.48 -13.14 4.48
C ALA A 161 -12.18 -11.83 3.72
N SER A 162 -12.28 -10.71 4.41
CA SER A 162 -12.03 -9.37 3.87
C SER A 162 -10.64 -9.23 3.23
N GLY A 163 -9.63 -9.84 3.85
CA GLY A 163 -8.26 -9.83 3.34
C GLY A 163 -8.13 -10.48 1.96
N LEU A 164 -8.82 -11.60 1.72
CA LEU A 164 -8.79 -12.28 0.42
C LEU A 164 -9.42 -11.41 -0.67
N VAL A 165 -10.56 -10.80 -0.39
CA VAL A 165 -11.23 -9.89 -1.34
C VAL A 165 -10.36 -8.66 -1.65
N ASN A 166 -9.65 -8.13 -0.65
CA ASN A 166 -8.67 -7.06 -0.84
C ASN A 166 -7.53 -7.48 -1.78
N VAL A 167 -6.95 -8.67 -1.57
CA VAL A 167 -5.88 -9.19 -2.44
C VAL A 167 -6.36 -9.33 -3.87
N ILE A 168 -7.56 -9.88 -4.09
CA ILE A 168 -8.15 -10.05 -5.42
C ILE A 168 -8.30 -8.70 -6.12
N SER A 169 -8.88 -7.71 -5.43
CA SER A 169 -9.06 -6.37 -5.99
C SER A 169 -7.71 -5.77 -6.44
N ILE A 170 -6.69 -5.85 -5.59
CA ILE A 170 -5.37 -5.33 -5.92
C ILE A 170 -4.75 -6.10 -7.10
N LEU A 171 -4.80 -7.44 -7.09
CA LEU A 171 -4.24 -8.25 -8.18
C LEU A 171 -4.96 -7.99 -9.51
N ALA A 172 -6.28 -7.86 -9.51
CA ALA A 172 -7.04 -7.54 -10.71
C ALA A 172 -6.62 -6.19 -11.30
N ALA A 173 -6.49 -5.15 -10.46
CA ALA A 173 -6.01 -3.84 -10.90
C ALA A 173 -4.55 -3.86 -11.38
N LEU A 174 -3.69 -4.67 -10.76
CA LEU A 174 -2.30 -4.87 -11.18
C LEU A 174 -2.20 -5.50 -12.56
N PHE A 175 -3.01 -6.53 -12.84
CA PHE A 175 -2.97 -7.30 -14.09
C PHE A 175 -3.80 -6.69 -15.22
N ASP A 176 -4.66 -5.71 -14.95
CA ASP A 176 -5.42 -5.01 -15.99
C ASP A 176 -4.50 -4.09 -16.80
N GLU A 177 -4.08 -4.55 -17.97
CA GLU A 177 -3.17 -3.81 -18.88
C GLU A 177 -3.79 -2.53 -19.45
N SER A 178 -5.11 -2.34 -19.35
CA SER A 178 -5.74 -1.07 -19.72
C SER A 178 -5.42 0.07 -18.75
N VAL A 179 -4.97 -0.28 -17.52
CA VAL A 179 -4.57 0.67 -16.48
C VAL A 179 -3.09 0.99 -16.63
N GLU A 180 -2.76 2.23 -16.99
CA GLU A 180 -1.38 2.72 -17.06
C GLU A 180 -0.89 3.27 -15.71
N VAL A 181 -1.79 3.90 -14.95
CA VAL A 181 -1.49 4.48 -13.63
C VAL A 181 -2.39 3.86 -12.57
N LEU A 182 -1.80 3.20 -11.59
CA LEU A 182 -2.49 2.58 -10.47
C LEU A 182 -2.09 3.26 -9.17
N LEU A 183 -3.08 3.78 -8.45
CA LEU A 183 -2.90 4.37 -7.13
C LEU A 183 -3.64 3.52 -6.11
N ILE A 184 -2.96 3.13 -5.02
CA ILE A 184 -3.55 2.28 -3.98
C ILE A 184 -3.34 2.93 -2.62
N ASP A 185 -4.43 3.22 -1.94
CA ASP A 185 -4.41 3.71 -0.57
C ASP A 185 -4.47 2.54 0.40
N GLU A 186 -3.46 2.42 1.24
CA GLU A 186 -3.31 1.38 2.27
C GLU A 186 -3.54 -0.04 1.73
N PRO A 187 -2.66 -0.57 0.86
CA PRO A 187 -2.80 -1.93 0.33
C PRO A 187 -2.77 -3.01 1.42
N GLU A 188 -2.19 -2.71 2.57
CA GLU A 188 -2.04 -3.60 3.73
C GLU A 188 -3.31 -3.88 4.52
N VAL A 189 -4.40 -3.13 4.31
CA VAL A 189 -5.64 -3.27 5.09
C VAL A 189 -6.17 -4.70 5.08
N SER A 190 -6.43 -5.23 6.28
CA SER A 190 -6.92 -6.61 6.51
C SER A 190 -5.98 -7.73 6.03
N LEU A 191 -4.69 -7.44 5.82
CA LEU A 191 -3.71 -8.42 5.34
C LEU A 191 -2.71 -8.82 6.43
N HIS A 192 -2.45 -10.13 6.49
CA HIS A 192 -1.33 -10.67 7.25
C HIS A 192 0.02 -10.19 6.67
N PRO A 193 1.06 -9.93 7.48
CA PRO A 193 2.37 -9.45 7.04
C PRO A 193 2.95 -10.18 5.81
N GLN A 194 2.83 -11.51 5.76
CA GLN A 194 3.31 -12.30 4.61
C GLN A 194 2.61 -11.94 3.29
N LEU A 195 1.31 -11.63 3.34
CA LEU A 195 0.56 -11.21 2.15
C LEU A 195 0.92 -9.79 1.73
N GLN A 196 1.24 -8.92 2.68
CA GLN A 196 1.74 -7.57 2.40
C GLN A 196 3.05 -7.63 1.62
N SER A 197 4.02 -8.41 2.12
CA SER A 197 5.31 -8.64 1.43
C SER A 197 5.14 -9.30 0.06
N TYR A 198 4.17 -10.21 -0.07
CA TYR A 198 3.83 -10.82 -1.37
C TYR A 198 3.30 -9.77 -2.35
N LEU A 199 2.33 -8.95 -1.95
CA LEU A 199 1.77 -7.90 -2.80
C LEU A 199 2.83 -6.88 -3.23
N LEU A 200 3.70 -6.48 -2.32
CA LEU A 200 4.81 -5.57 -2.64
C LEU A 200 5.69 -6.13 -3.75
N ARG A 201 6.03 -7.41 -3.69
CA ARG A 201 6.80 -8.10 -4.74
C ARG A 201 6.04 -8.19 -6.07
N GLU A 202 4.74 -8.51 -6.05
CA GLU A 202 3.92 -8.52 -7.26
C GLU A 202 3.84 -7.11 -7.90
N MET A 203 3.68 -6.04 -7.10
CA MET A 203 3.71 -4.67 -7.59
C MET A 203 5.04 -4.33 -8.28
N LYS A 204 6.18 -4.67 -7.66
CA LYS A 204 7.52 -4.47 -8.24
C LYS A 204 7.70 -5.26 -9.55
N ASN A 205 7.20 -6.49 -9.61
CA ASN A 205 7.24 -7.31 -10.81
C ASN A 205 6.40 -6.73 -11.96
N VAL A 206 5.19 -6.26 -11.65
CA VAL A 206 4.28 -5.64 -12.62
C VAL A 206 4.85 -4.34 -13.19
N VAL A 207 5.46 -3.50 -12.34
CA VAL A 207 6.14 -2.28 -12.80
C VAL A 207 7.23 -2.61 -13.80
N LYS A 208 8.10 -3.58 -13.50
CA LYS A 208 9.20 -3.99 -14.38
C LYS A 208 8.69 -4.59 -15.70
N LYS A 209 7.63 -5.42 -15.63
CA LYS A 209 7.12 -6.16 -16.79
C LYS A 209 6.29 -5.31 -17.74
N TYR A 210 5.42 -4.45 -17.20
CA TYR A 210 4.40 -3.72 -17.99
C TYR A 210 4.65 -2.21 -18.06
N ASN A 211 5.76 -1.71 -17.50
CA ASN A 211 6.07 -0.27 -17.41
C ASN A 211 4.90 0.58 -16.84
N LYS A 212 4.14 -0.02 -15.92
CA LYS A 212 3.00 0.61 -15.25
C LYS A 212 3.50 1.54 -14.16
N THR A 213 2.88 2.72 -14.02
CA THR A 213 3.13 3.62 -12.88
C THR A 213 2.29 3.17 -11.70
N ILE A 214 2.92 2.81 -10.59
CA ILE A 214 2.21 2.41 -9.37
C ILE A 214 2.63 3.33 -8.24
N ILE A 215 1.64 3.91 -7.54
CA ILE A 215 1.86 4.76 -6.37
C ILE A 215 1.02 4.20 -5.24
N ILE A 216 1.63 3.89 -4.10
CA ILE A 216 0.91 3.41 -2.93
C ILE A 216 1.11 4.35 -1.74
N SER A 217 0.14 4.41 -0.85
CA SER A 217 0.31 4.99 0.49
C SER A 217 0.25 3.89 1.53
N THR A 218 1.12 3.93 2.52
CA THR A 218 1.20 2.89 3.55
C THR A 218 1.57 3.45 4.92
N HIS A 219 1.11 2.77 5.95
CA HIS A 219 1.58 2.92 7.34
C HIS A 219 2.19 1.61 7.88
N SER A 220 2.43 0.63 7.01
CA SER A 220 3.01 -0.66 7.37
C SER A 220 4.50 -0.75 7.03
N ALA A 221 5.28 -1.19 8.01
CA ALA A 221 6.71 -1.45 7.85
C ALA A 221 7.00 -2.60 6.88
N GLU A 222 6.08 -3.55 6.71
CA GLU A 222 6.17 -4.66 5.76
C GLU A 222 6.09 -4.20 4.29
N MET A 223 5.52 -3.02 4.04
CA MET A 223 5.46 -2.42 2.72
C MET A 223 6.70 -1.60 2.36
N ILE A 224 7.77 -1.72 3.15
CA ILE A 224 9.05 -1.09 2.90
C ILE A 224 10.09 -2.17 2.64
N GLU A 225 10.67 -2.16 1.44
CA GLU A 225 11.75 -3.06 1.04
C GLU A 225 12.80 -2.28 0.27
N LEU A 226 13.94 -2.07 0.90
CA LEU A 226 15.08 -1.35 0.35
C LEU A 226 16.19 -2.35 0.00
N ASN A 227 16.37 -2.63 -1.28
CA ASN A 227 17.42 -3.51 -1.78
C ASN A 227 18.68 -2.72 -2.14
N GLU A 228 18.50 -1.48 -2.58
CA GLU A 228 19.57 -0.57 -2.96
C GLU A 228 19.32 0.83 -2.37
N ALA A 229 20.39 1.62 -2.23
CA ALA A 229 20.28 2.99 -1.73
C ALA A 229 19.42 3.89 -2.65
N SER A 230 19.45 3.62 -3.96
CA SER A 230 18.62 4.28 -4.96
C SER A 230 17.12 4.07 -4.77
N ASP A 231 16.72 2.96 -4.14
CA ASP A 231 15.31 2.70 -3.84
C ASP A 231 14.70 3.79 -2.95
N LEU A 232 15.51 4.41 -2.07
CA LEU A 232 15.07 5.50 -1.19
C LEU A 232 14.46 6.70 -1.94
N CYS A 233 14.87 6.93 -3.19
CA CYS A 233 14.33 8.01 -4.01
C CYS A 233 12.85 7.79 -4.38
N ASN A 234 12.39 6.53 -4.35
CA ASN A 234 11.01 6.16 -4.61
C ASN A 234 10.11 6.23 -3.36
N TYR A 235 10.68 6.54 -2.19
CA TYR A 235 9.94 6.72 -0.95
C TYR A 235 9.76 8.20 -0.64
N ILE A 236 8.51 8.57 -0.32
CA ILE A 236 8.14 9.93 0.06
C ILE A 236 7.61 9.89 1.48
N PHE A 237 8.29 10.58 2.37
CA PHE A 237 8.05 10.52 3.81
C PHE A 237 7.13 11.64 4.26
N PHE A 238 5.96 11.26 4.76
CA PHE A 238 4.92 12.16 5.23
C PHE A 238 4.93 12.24 6.76
N ARG A 239 4.90 13.44 7.30
CA ARG A 239 4.77 13.72 8.72
C ARG A 239 3.68 14.75 8.95
N LYS A 240 3.05 14.72 10.14
CA LYS A 240 2.00 15.69 10.48
C LYS A 240 2.59 17.11 10.47
N ASN A 241 1.86 18.03 9.88
CA ASN A 241 2.15 19.47 9.88
C ASN A 241 3.49 19.86 9.23
N THR A 242 4.07 18.99 8.41
CA THR A 242 5.30 19.30 7.65
C THR A 242 5.11 18.92 6.19
N LEU A 243 5.87 19.55 5.30
CA LEU A 243 5.93 19.13 3.90
C LEU A 243 6.53 17.71 3.79
N PRO A 244 6.02 16.88 2.88
CA PRO A 244 6.62 15.60 2.59
C PRO A 244 8.08 15.74 2.15
N LYS A 245 8.91 14.80 2.57
CA LYS A 245 10.33 14.75 2.19
C LYS A 245 10.58 13.62 1.20
N GLN A 246 11.32 13.89 0.14
CA GLN A 246 11.81 12.93 -0.83
C GLN A 246 13.31 13.08 -0.98
N ILE A 247 14.05 11.97 -0.99
CA ILE A 247 15.50 11.98 -1.15
C ILE A 247 15.81 12.10 -2.64
N SER A 248 16.69 13.08 -2.98
CA SER A 248 17.19 13.23 -4.35
C SER A 248 18.17 12.10 -4.72
N PRO A 249 18.16 11.59 -5.95
CA PRO A 249 19.17 10.63 -6.43
C PRO A 249 20.62 11.15 -6.33
N ASP A 250 20.79 12.47 -6.36
CA ASP A 250 22.10 13.14 -6.27
C ASP A 250 22.59 13.32 -4.82
N ALA A 251 21.80 12.86 -3.84
CA ALA A 251 22.20 12.97 -2.44
C ALA A 251 23.49 12.16 -2.18
N SER A 252 24.52 12.85 -1.66
CA SER A 252 25.86 12.29 -1.42
C SER A 252 25.83 11.07 -0.49
N GLU A 253 24.85 11.01 0.40
CA GLU A 253 24.62 9.95 1.37
C GLU A 253 24.34 8.61 0.68
N LEU A 254 23.65 8.62 -0.47
CA LEU A 254 23.29 7.40 -1.23
C LEU A 254 24.53 6.69 -1.79
N ASN A 255 25.65 7.40 -1.95
CA ASN A 255 26.91 6.84 -2.44
C ASN A 255 27.74 6.15 -1.35
N SER A 256 27.35 6.26 -0.08
CA SER A 256 28.07 5.66 1.04
C SER A 256 28.05 4.13 0.98
N VAL A 257 29.22 3.51 0.90
CA VAL A 257 29.38 2.03 0.95
C VAL A 257 28.75 1.47 2.22
N LYS A 258 28.95 2.15 3.36
CA LYS A 258 28.39 1.72 4.64
C LYS A 258 26.85 1.80 4.68
N LEU A 259 26.24 2.82 4.02
CA LEU A 259 24.77 2.87 3.89
C LEU A 259 24.26 1.68 3.07
N LYS A 260 24.93 1.34 1.96
CA LYS A 260 24.56 0.19 1.14
C LYS A 260 24.65 -1.12 1.94
N GLU A 261 25.72 -1.31 2.70
CA GLU A 261 25.88 -2.48 3.58
C GLU A 261 24.81 -2.52 4.69
N PHE A 262 24.45 -1.38 5.24
CA PHE A 262 23.40 -1.27 6.25
C PHE A 262 22.03 -1.62 5.67
N LEU A 263 21.66 -1.09 4.50
CA LEU A 263 20.37 -1.37 3.85
C LEU A 263 20.19 -2.85 3.54
N LEU A 264 21.26 -3.57 3.14
CA LEU A 264 21.23 -5.02 2.94
C LEU A 264 20.95 -5.81 4.24
N ARG A 265 21.23 -5.22 5.40
CA ARG A 265 20.97 -5.81 6.72
C ARG A 265 19.70 -5.28 7.37
N MET A 266 19.00 -4.34 6.70
CA MET A 266 17.79 -3.75 7.26
C MET A 266 16.75 -4.83 7.56
N ARG A 267 16.29 -4.81 8.82
CA ARG A 267 15.22 -5.66 9.32
C ARG A 267 13.97 -4.80 9.56
N LEU A 268 12.86 -5.46 9.78
CA LEU A 268 11.56 -4.82 10.03
C LEU A 268 11.62 -3.72 11.10
N ILE A 269 12.41 -3.93 12.16
CA ILE A 269 12.57 -2.96 13.26
C ILE A 269 13.12 -1.60 12.79
N TYR A 270 13.95 -1.58 11.74
CA TYR A 270 14.46 -0.33 11.18
C TYR A 270 13.38 0.36 10.34
N ASN A 271 12.55 -0.43 9.65
CA ASN A 271 11.43 0.10 8.88
C ASN A 271 10.40 0.79 9.77
N GLU A 272 10.18 0.30 10.99
CA GLU A 272 9.33 0.96 11.99
C GLU A 272 9.82 2.38 12.33
N GLY A 273 11.14 2.59 12.32
CA GLY A 273 11.74 3.91 12.55
C GLY A 273 11.31 4.97 11.54
N PHE A 274 10.92 4.59 10.32
CA PHE A 274 10.42 5.53 9.32
C PHE A 274 9.06 6.15 9.70
N PHE A 275 8.32 5.51 10.60
CA PHE A 275 7.03 5.98 11.11
C PHE A 275 7.14 6.70 12.45
N ALA A 276 8.26 6.55 13.15
CA ALA A 276 8.47 7.13 14.48
C ALA A 276 8.62 8.66 14.42
N LYS A 277 8.10 9.36 15.42
CA LYS A 277 8.35 10.80 15.62
C LYS A 277 9.79 11.04 16.09
N LYS A 278 10.29 10.14 16.95
CA LYS A 278 11.64 10.17 17.51
C LYS A 278 12.24 8.78 17.42
N VAL A 279 13.50 8.71 17.05
CA VAL A 279 14.26 7.46 17.00
C VAL A 279 15.39 7.54 18.03
N LEU A 280 15.40 6.58 18.96
CA LEU A 280 16.48 6.38 19.89
C LEU A 280 17.39 5.28 19.36
N LEU A 281 18.60 5.65 18.94
CA LEU A 281 19.60 4.69 18.51
C LEU A 281 20.41 4.18 19.71
N ILE A 282 20.52 2.88 19.82
CA ILE A 282 21.23 2.20 20.89
C ILE A 282 22.22 1.18 20.31
N GLU A 283 23.24 0.78 21.08
CA GLU A 283 24.30 -0.07 20.56
C GLU A 283 23.82 -1.49 20.22
N GLY A 284 23.02 -2.08 21.10
CA GLY A 284 22.61 -3.47 20.93
C GLY A 284 21.32 -3.86 21.64
N SER A 285 20.98 -5.15 21.55
CA SER A 285 19.74 -5.70 22.10
C SER A 285 19.66 -5.60 23.64
N SER A 286 20.80 -5.69 24.34
CA SER A 286 20.87 -5.53 25.80
C SER A 286 20.45 -4.14 26.24
N ASP A 287 20.91 -3.11 25.49
CA ASP A 287 20.53 -1.72 25.78
C ASP A 287 19.04 -1.50 25.51
N MET A 288 18.49 -2.17 24.48
CA MET A 288 17.07 -2.09 24.19
C MET A 288 16.22 -2.63 25.35
N ILE A 289 16.61 -3.76 25.92
CA ILE A 289 15.94 -4.36 27.09
C ILE A 289 16.04 -3.40 28.28
N LEU A 290 17.23 -2.87 28.56
CA LEU A 290 17.46 -1.91 29.63
C LEU A 290 16.62 -0.64 29.45
N CYS A 291 16.66 -0.03 28.28
CA CYS A 291 15.88 1.19 27.99
C CYS A 291 14.38 0.95 28.17
N ARG A 292 13.83 -0.14 27.65
CA ARG A 292 12.42 -0.49 27.85
C ARG A 292 12.07 -0.70 29.32
N HIS A 293 12.94 -1.39 30.06
CA HIS A 293 12.74 -1.60 31.49
C HIS A 293 12.76 -0.29 32.27
N LEU A 294 13.71 0.61 31.96
CA LEU A 294 13.79 1.94 32.59
C LEU A 294 12.56 2.80 32.25
N CYS A 295 12.12 2.80 30.99
CA CYS A 295 10.91 3.50 30.60
C CYS A 295 9.68 3.01 31.38
N ASN A 296 9.52 1.70 31.53
CA ASN A 296 8.43 1.12 32.33
C ASN A 296 8.53 1.50 33.81
N ARG A 297 9.74 1.54 34.38
CA ARG A 297 9.97 1.94 35.78
C ARG A 297 9.68 3.42 36.05
N LEU A 298 9.92 4.26 35.04
CA LEU A 298 9.72 5.72 35.08
C LEU A 298 8.34 6.15 34.58
N ASP A 299 7.46 5.19 34.31
CA ASP A 299 6.14 5.42 33.72
C ASP A 299 6.19 6.24 32.40
N LEU A 300 7.25 6.03 31.61
CA LEU A 300 7.44 6.66 30.31
C LEU A 300 6.90 5.73 29.20
N ASN A 301 5.79 6.12 28.61
CA ASN A 301 5.20 5.35 27.50
C ASN A 301 5.81 5.81 26.17
N LEU A 302 6.69 4.97 25.60
CA LEU A 302 7.36 5.23 24.34
C LEU A 302 6.38 5.30 23.15
N ASP A 303 5.34 4.47 23.18
CA ASP A 303 4.35 4.42 22.10
C ASP A 303 3.53 5.73 22.07
N VAL A 304 3.12 6.24 23.24
CA VAL A 304 2.43 7.55 23.35
C VAL A 304 3.34 8.68 22.90
N ALA A 305 4.64 8.60 23.22
CA ALA A 305 5.63 9.56 22.77
C ALA A 305 5.91 9.46 21.26
N GLY A 306 5.45 8.38 20.62
CA GLY A 306 5.74 8.06 19.20
C GLY A 306 7.23 7.80 18.98
N SER A 307 7.90 7.21 19.99
CA SER A 307 9.34 6.96 19.97
C SER A 307 9.64 5.50 19.69
N GLN A 308 10.62 5.22 18.82
CA GLN A 308 11.08 3.89 18.50
C GLN A 308 12.53 3.70 18.93
N ILE A 309 12.83 2.58 19.60
CA ILE A 309 14.20 2.21 19.96
C ILE A 309 14.76 1.29 18.86
N ILE A 310 15.90 1.66 18.30
CA ILE A 310 16.54 0.92 17.19
C ILE A 310 17.97 0.53 17.61
N PRO A 311 18.26 -0.78 17.70
CA PRO A 311 19.63 -1.27 17.92
C PRO A 311 20.43 -1.12 16.64
N VAL A 312 21.62 -0.52 16.73
CA VAL A 312 22.48 -0.25 15.56
C VAL A 312 23.53 -1.35 15.32
N GLU A 313 23.56 -2.37 16.15
CA GLU A 313 24.49 -3.51 16.08
C GLU A 313 25.98 -3.10 16.00
N GLY A 314 26.34 -2.11 16.81
CA GLY A 314 27.71 -1.61 16.97
C GLY A 314 27.87 -0.11 16.75
N LYS A 315 28.71 0.54 17.55
CA LYS A 315 28.94 1.99 17.57
C LYS A 315 29.31 2.59 16.21
N GLY A 316 29.99 1.82 15.35
CA GLY A 316 30.42 2.25 14.02
C GLY A 316 29.28 2.51 13.04
N GLN A 317 28.09 1.92 13.27
CA GLN A 317 26.92 2.10 12.44
C GLN A 317 26.08 3.33 12.83
N CYS A 318 26.18 3.78 14.07
CA CYS A 318 25.39 4.87 14.62
C CYS A 318 25.42 6.16 13.75
N PRO A 319 26.59 6.66 13.27
CA PRO A 319 26.63 7.89 12.46
C PRO A 319 25.86 7.77 11.14
N ILE A 320 25.84 6.59 10.52
CA ILE A 320 25.23 6.38 9.20
C ILE A 320 23.72 6.27 9.35
N ILE A 321 23.27 5.50 10.34
CA ILE A 321 21.86 5.35 10.66
C ILE A 321 21.27 6.70 11.09
N THR A 322 22.02 7.47 11.89
CA THR A 322 21.64 8.86 12.25
C THR A 322 21.47 9.72 11.01
N LYS A 323 22.43 9.66 10.05
CA LYS A 323 22.31 10.41 8.80
C LYS A 323 21.08 10.00 8.00
N LEU A 324 20.82 8.69 7.86
CA LEU A 324 19.64 8.20 7.17
C LEU A 324 18.34 8.74 7.79
N PHE A 325 18.19 8.61 9.12
CA PHE A 325 16.99 9.12 9.76
C PHE A 325 16.88 10.66 9.70
N ARG A 326 17.98 11.41 9.72
CA ARG A 326 17.95 12.86 9.53
C ARG A 326 17.51 13.31 8.14
N LEU A 327 17.77 12.53 7.10
CA LEU A 327 17.24 12.79 5.76
C LEU A 327 15.70 12.71 5.72
N ILE A 328 15.14 11.89 6.59
CA ILE A 328 13.73 11.48 6.58
C ILE A 328 12.95 12.14 7.72
N ALA A 329 13.59 12.32 8.86
CA ALA A 329 13.00 12.78 10.10
C ALA A 329 13.77 13.96 10.70
N GLU A 330 13.12 14.72 11.57
CA GLU A 330 13.85 15.52 12.57
C GLU A 330 14.34 14.54 13.66
N VAL A 331 15.65 14.39 13.77
CA VAL A 331 16.30 13.54 14.78
C VAL A 331 17.01 14.44 15.78
#